data_f1037a9a186eeb30fc746895bbd25aa8
#
_entry.id   f1037a9a186eeb30fc746895bbd25aa8
#
_cell.length_a   1.000
_cell.length_b   1.000
_cell.length_c   1.000
_cell.angle_alpha   90.00
_cell.angle_beta   90.00
_cell.angle_gamma   90.00
#
_symmetry.space_group_name_H-M   'P 1'
#
loop_
_entity.id
_entity.type
_entity.pdbx_description
1 polymer ?
#
loop_
_entity_poly.entity_id
_entity_poly.type
_entity_poly.pdbx_seq_one_letter_code
_entity_poly.pdbx_strand_id
1 'polypeptide(L)'
;MIGRRRLDTHIHAFAELGVAVELNGAYELRTEGLSGKRLFLDEASVMATENAVMAAVLAKGETIVGHAACEPHIQDLCHFLVSLGAQIEGIGSNILRIHGVEQLKGGSHRIRSEHVEVASFAALAATTGGEVTIEDVEPDDLISIVPAFRKLGIELDVGETTVRVPAGQELHVVDDLGDQIPKIESGIWPAFPADLTSIAVVAATQARGTVLVFEKMFESRLFFVDKLV
;
A
#
# COMPACT_ATOMS: atom_id res chain seq x y z
N MET A 1 21.64 2.81 -8.54
CA MET A 1 21.73 3.77 -7.42
C MET A 1 20.32 4.11 -7.02
N ILE A 2 19.91 3.78 -5.80
CA ILE A 2 18.59 4.17 -5.26
C ILE A 2 18.68 5.67 -4.96
N GLY A 3 17.70 6.47 -5.42
CA GLY A 3 17.64 7.90 -5.16
C GLY A 3 17.64 8.23 -3.65
N ARG A 4 17.89 9.48 -3.30
CA ARG A 4 17.77 9.93 -1.91
C ARG A 4 16.33 9.81 -1.46
N ARG A 5 16.06 8.97 -0.48
CA ARG A 5 14.79 8.90 0.23
C ARG A 5 14.96 9.52 1.61
N ARG A 6 14.00 10.30 2.02
CA ARG A 6 13.96 10.88 3.36
C ARG A 6 13.61 9.78 4.36
N LEU A 7 14.26 9.80 5.51
CA LEU A 7 14.00 8.89 6.63
C LEU A 7 13.41 9.63 7.83
N ASP A 8 13.03 10.89 7.64
CA ASP A 8 12.62 11.79 8.72
C ASP A 8 11.46 11.20 9.53
N THR A 9 10.42 10.68 8.87
CA THR A 9 9.25 10.09 9.52
C THR A 9 9.61 8.86 10.37
N HIS A 10 10.54 8.03 9.88
CA HIS A 10 11.04 6.87 10.66
C HIS A 10 11.80 7.33 11.91
N ILE A 11 12.71 8.28 11.71
CA ILE A 11 13.54 8.83 12.78
C ILE A 11 12.67 9.51 13.83
N HIS A 12 11.69 10.30 13.39
CA HIS A 12 10.72 10.93 14.26
C HIS A 12 9.96 9.89 15.12
N ALA A 13 9.44 8.83 14.50
CA ALA A 13 8.73 7.79 15.23
C ALA A 13 9.61 7.11 16.29
N PHE A 14 10.86 6.78 15.96
CA PHE A 14 11.79 6.20 16.91
C PHE A 14 12.17 7.16 18.04
N ALA A 15 12.44 8.43 17.72
CA ALA A 15 12.78 9.44 18.72
C ALA A 15 11.64 9.64 19.72
N GLU A 16 10.41 9.70 19.25
CA GLU A 16 9.24 9.80 20.13
C GLU A 16 9.08 8.60 21.07
N LEU A 17 9.47 7.40 20.63
CA LEU A 17 9.45 6.19 21.45
C LEU A 17 10.64 6.10 22.42
N GLY A 18 11.57 7.06 22.40
CA GLY A 18 12.72 7.12 23.31
C GLY A 18 14.03 6.59 22.76
N VAL A 19 14.18 6.58 21.43
CA VAL A 19 15.44 6.25 20.76
C VAL A 19 16.25 7.52 20.55
N ALA A 20 17.50 7.53 21.03
CA ALA A 20 18.47 8.53 20.64
C ALA A 20 19.00 8.23 19.23
N VAL A 21 18.97 9.19 18.35
CA VAL A 21 19.39 9.03 16.95
C VAL A 21 20.53 10.01 16.65
N GLU A 22 21.65 9.49 16.20
CA GLU A 22 22.80 10.26 15.75
C GLU A 22 23.14 9.93 14.30
N LEU A 23 23.63 10.93 13.55
CA LEU A 23 24.06 10.75 12.16
C LEU A 23 25.55 11.09 12.03
N ASN A 24 26.38 10.04 12.01
CA ASN A 24 27.85 10.13 11.89
C ASN A 24 28.35 9.35 10.66
N GLY A 25 27.83 9.70 9.46
CA GLY A 25 28.07 8.92 8.24
C GLY A 25 27.17 7.67 8.10
N ALA A 26 26.62 7.20 9.22
CA ALA A 26 25.54 6.21 9.33
C ALA A 26 24.58 6.65 10.44
N TYR A 27 23.33 6.16 10.38
CA TYR A 27 22.41 6.35 11.50
C TYR A 27 22.76 5.41 12.64
N GLU A 28 23.04 5.96 13.80
CA GLU A 28 23.22 5.25 15.05
C GLU A 28 21.96 5.41 15.91
N LEU A 29 21.32 4.29 16.26
CA LEU A 29 20.12 4.27 17.08
C LEU A 29 20.45 3.61 18.42
N ARG A 30 20.21 4.30 19.53
CA ARG A 30 20.47 3.83 20.88
C ARG A 30 19.24 4.02 21.75
N THR A 31 18.90 3.02 22.57
CA THR A 31 17.84 3.10 23.55
C THR A 31 18.15 2.28 24.79
N GLU A 32 17.69 2.73 25.94
CA GLU A 32 17.66 1.97 27.19
C GLU A 32 16.29 1.30 27.43
N GLY A 33 15.39 1.41 26.47
CA GLY A 33 14.04 0.87 26.49
C GLY A 33 13.07 1.83 25.82
N LEU A 34 12.05 1.26 25.15
CA LEU A 34 11.04 2.02 24.47
C LEU A 34 9.89 2.34 25.41
N SER A 35 9.31 3.53 25.27
CA SER A 35 8.15 4.00 26.03
C SER A 35 7.05 4.46 25.09
N GLY A 36 5.85 3.91 25.29
CA GLY A 36 4.68 4.25 24.51
C GLY A 36 4.31 5.72 24.65
N LYS A 37 3.91 6.32 23.55
CA LYS A 37 3.47 7.71 23.43
C LYS A 37 2.39 7.87 22.36
N ARG A 38 1.79 9.04 22.36
CA ARG A 38 1.00 9.49 21.21
C ARG A 38 1.93 10.16 20.21
N LEU A 39 2.07 9.54 19.04
CA LEU A 39 2.82 10.08 17.91
C LEU A 39 1.89 10.37 16.74
N PHE A 40 2.29 11.32 15.92
CA PHE A 40 1.63 11.65 14.67
C PHE A 40 2.69 11.64 13.58
N LEU A 41 2.52 10.76 12.59
CA LEU A 41 3.43 10.70 11.45
C LEU A 41 3.13 11.88 10.52
N ASP A 42 4.16 12.61 10.09
CA ASP A 42 4.04 13.77 9.20
C ASP A 42 3.57 13.37 7.79
N GLU A 43 3.77 12.11 7.42
CA GLU A 43 3.21 11.50 6.22
C GLU A 43 2.69 10.09 6.51
N ALA A 44 1.70 9.62 5.75
CA ALA A 44 1.20 8.24 5.83
C ALA A 44 2.19 7.29 5.13
N SER A 45 3.39 7.23 5.65
CA SER A 45 4.45 6.37 5.13
C SER A 45 4.22 4.92 5.56
N VAL A 46 4.17 4.02 4.59
CA VAL A 46 4.05 2.57 4.81
C VAL A 46 5.15 2.09 5.75
N MET A 47 6.41 2.22 5.32
CA MET A 47 7.54 1.66 6.09
C MET A 47 7.77 2.37 7.43
N ALA A 48 7.45 3.67 7.55
CA ALA A 48 7.54 4.36 8.85
C ALA A 48 6.46 3.85 9.81
N THR A 49 5.25 3.57 9.31
CA THR A 49 4.18 2.93 10.09
C THR A 49 4.60 1.54 10.55
N GLU A 50 5.16 0.70 9.66
CA GLU A 50 5.66 -0.63 10.01
C GLU A 50 6.72 -0.56 11.12
N ASN A 51 7.71 0.32 10.98
CA ASN A 51 8.75 0.52 11.99
C ASN A 51 8.18 1.01 13.33
N ALA A 52 7.24 1.95 13.29
CA ALA A 52 6.59 2.46 14.50
C ALA A 52 5.79 1.34 15.22
N VAL A 53 5.03 0.53 14.47
CA VAL A 53 4.25 -0.58 15.00
C VAL A 53 5.18 -1.64 15.62
N MET A 54 6.20 -2.09 14.87
CA MET A 54 7.16 -3.09 15.38
C MET A 54 7.91 -2.63 16.64
N ALA A 55 8.23 -1.35 16.74
CA ALA A 55 8.85 -0.80 17.94
C ALA A 55 7.84 -0.69 19.10
N ALA A 56 6.61 -0.26 18.80
CA ALA A 56 5.58 0.00 19.80
C ALA A 56 5.07 -1.28 20.50
N VAL A 57 5.06 -2.43 19.82
CA VAL A 57 4.55 -3.69 20.42
C VAL A 57 5.37 -4.16 21.64
N LEU A 58 6.60 -3.71 21.77
CA LEU A 58 7.47 -3.99 22.93
C LEU A 58 7.77 -2.75 23.78
N ALA A 59 7.18 -1.59 23.46
CA ALA A 59 7.34 -0.37 24.24
C ALA A 59 6.53 -0.44 25.56
N LYS A 60 7.04 0.15 26.63
CA LYS A 60 6.30 0.21 27.91
C LYS A 60 5.08 1.12 27.80
N GLY A 61 3.91 0.60 28.10
CA GLY A 61 2.67 1.38 28.10
C GLY A 61 1.94 1.37 26.77
N GLU A 62 1.17 2.42 26.50
CA GLU A 62 0.33 2.56 25.31
C GLU A 62 1.01 3.48 24.29
N THR A 63 1.00 3.06 23.02
CA THR A 63 1.36 3.90 21.89
C THR A 63 0.13 4.14 21.01
N ILE A 64 -0.13 5.39 20.64
CA ILE A 64 -1.14 5.76 19.65
C ILE A 64 -0.42 6.34 18.45
N VAL A 65 -0.50 5.67 17.31
CA VAL A 65 0.06 6.14 16.05
C VAL A 65 -1.06 6.77 15.22
N GLY A 66 -1.01 8.08 15.05
CA GLY A 66 -1.90 8.82 14.17
C GLY A 66 -1.28 9.07 12.80
N HIS A 67 -2.11 9.21 11.77
CA HIS A 67 -1.72 9.33 10.36
C HIS A 67 -0.90 8.10 9.88
N ALA A 68 -1.23 6.93 10.46
CA ALA A 68 -0.64 5.66 10.05
C ALA A 68 -1.08 5.31 8.62
N ALA A 69 -0.18 4.70 7.86
CA ALA A 69 -0.55 4.01 6.64
C ALA A 69 -1.42 2.79 7.00
N CYS A 70 -2.36 2.43 6.12
CA CYS A 70 -3.31 1.35 6.40
C CYS A 70 -3.53 0.43 5.19
N GLU A 71 -2.57 0.35 4.31
CA GLU A 71 -2.51 -0.56 3.17
C GLU A 71 -2.61 -2.02 3.62
N PRO A 72 -3.04 -2.94 2.76
CA PRO A 72 -3.23 -4.36 3.08
C PRO A 72 -2.03 -5.01 3.78
N HIS A 73 -0.80 -4.73 3.33
CA HIS A 73 0.41 -5.29 3.92
C HIS A 73 0.72 -4.74 5.33
N ILE A 74 0.30 -3.49 5.66
CA ILE A 74 0.36 -2.98 7.03
C ILE A 74 -0.61 -3.75 7.93
N GLN A 75 -1.82 -3.99 7.43
CA GLN A 75 -2.82 -4.75 8.16
C GLN A 75 -2.32 -6.17 8.40
N ASP A 76 -1.72 -6.80 7.40
CA ASP A 76 -1.16 -8.15 7.49
C ASP A 76 -0.02 -8.22 8.51
N LEU A 77 0.91 -7.24 8.52
CA LEU A 77 1.93 -7.12 9.56
C LEU A 77 1.31 -7.00 10.96
N CYS A 78 0.26 -6.18 11.12
CA CYS A 78 -0.42 -6.05 12.40
C CYS A 78 -1.07 -7.38 12.84
N HIS A 79 -1.74 -8.08 11.94
CA HIS A 79 -2.32 -9.40 12.22
C HIS A 79 -1.25 -10.44 12.54
N PHE A 80 -0.11 -10.42 11.84
CA PHE A 80 1.04 -11.24 12.18
C PHE A 80 1.50 -10.98 13.62
N LEU A 81 1.74 -9.72 13.99
CA LEU A 81 2.17 -9.36 15.35
C LEU A 81 1.12 -9.76 16.40
N VAL A 82 -0.17 -9.59 16.11
CA VAL A 82 -1.26 -10.05 17.00
C VAL A 82 -1.22 -11.56 17.17
N SER A 83 -0.94 -12.34 16.13
CA SER A 83 -0.77 -13.79 16.21
C SER A 83 0.40 -14.21 17.13
N LEU A 84 1.39 -13.32 17.27
CA LEU A 84 2.52 -13.49 18.18
C LEU A 84 2.24 -12.99 19.61
N GLY A 85 1.05 -12.43 19.86
CA GLY A 85 0.61 -11.96 21.17
C GLY A 85 0.67 -10.45 21.37
N ALA A 86 0.93 -9.66 20.32
CA ALA A 86 0.80 -8.21 20.39
C ALA A 86 -0.67 -7.79 20.59
N GLN A 87 -0.87 -6.61 21.17
CA GLN A 87 -2.18 -6.01 21.40
C GLN A 87 -2.29 -4.75 20.54
N ILE A 88 -2.97 -4.85 19.41
CA ILE A 88 -3.12 -3.78 18.42
C ILE A 88 -4.60 -3.59 18.10
N GLU A 89 -5.11 -2.38 18.23
CA GLU A 89 -6.46 -1.95 17.86
C GLU A 89 -6.40 -0.94 16.71
N GLY A 90 -7.48 -0.85 15.92
CA GLY A 90 -7.60 0.08 14.81
C GLY A 90 -6.92 -0.39 13.52
N ILE A 91 -6.62 -1.70 13.39
CA ILE A 91 -6.03 -2.27 12.18
C ILE A 91 -6.94 -1.94 10.97
N GLY A 92 -6.33 -1.44 9.88
CA GLY A 92 -7.06 -0.97 8.70
C GLY A 92 -7.53 0.48 8.78
N SER A 93 -7.21 1.20 9.86
CA SER A 93 -7.46 2.63 9.99
C SER A 93 -6.15 3.43 10.09
N ASN A 94 -6.26 4.74 9.93
CA ASN A 94 -5.11 5.65 10.07
C ASN A 94 -4.77 6.01 11.52
N ILE A 95 -5.39 5.34 12.48
CA ILE A 95 -5.10 5.48 13.91
C ILE A 95 -4.94 4.08 14.49
N LEU A 96 -3.73 3.74 14.90
CA LEU A 96 -3.43 2.49 15.57
C LEU A 96 -3.20 2.72 17.06
N ARG A 97 -3.79 1.88 17.90
CA ARG A 97 -3.56 1.86 19.34
C ARG A 97 -2.87 0.56 19.71
N ILE A 98 -1.70 0.65 20.31
CA ILE A 98 -0.83 -0.48 20.57
C ILE A 98 -0.52 -0.50 22.08
N HIS A 99 -0.86 -1.59 22.74
CA HIS A 99 -0.46 -1.82 24.13
C HIS A 99 0.78 -2.71 24.12
N GLY A 100 1.90 -2.16 24.60
CA GLY A 100 3.17 -2.88 24.63
C GLY A 100 3.11 -4.11 25.55
N VAL A 101 3.73 -5.19 25.10
CA VAL A 101 3.83 -6.47 25.83
C VAL A 101 5.28 -6.73 26.23
N GLU A 102 5.48 -7.51 27.29
CA GLU A 102 6.83 -7.83 27.75
C GLU A 102 7.63 -8.68 26.76
N GLN A 103 6.91 -9.57 26.04
CA GLN A 103 7.53 -10.44 25.03
C GLN A 103 6.49 -10.90 24.01
N LEU A 104 6.93 -11.11 22.79
CA LEU A 104 6.18 -11.82 21.77
C LEU A 104 6.46 -13.32 21.86
N LYS A 105 5.50 -14.14 21.43
CA LYS A 105 5.60 -15.60 21.38
C LYS A 105 5.95 -16.03 19.95
N GLY A 106 6.42 -17.25 19.80
CA GLY A 106 6.49 -17.87 18.47
C GLY A 106 5.10 -18.16 17.92
N GLY A 107 4.96 -18.11 16.60
CA GLY A 107 3.67 -18.35 15.93
C GLY A 107 3.86 -18.74 14.48
N SER A 108 2.73 -18.97 13.81
CA SER A 108 2.64 -19.23 12.38
C SER A 108 1.68 -18.23 11.77
N HIS A 109 2.04 -17.65 10.64
CA HIS A 109 1.23 -16.71 9.91
C HIS A 109 1.37 -16.98 8.41
N ARG A 110 0.25 -16.93 7.69
CA ARG A 110 0.25 -16.97 6.24
C ARG A 110 0.21 -15.53 5.73
N ILE A 111 1.24 -15.14 5.01
CA ILE A 111 1.30 -13.82 4.36
C ILE A 111 0.22 -13.79 3.27
N ARG A 112 -0.52 -12.69 3.20
CA ARG A 112 -1.58 -12.46 2.22
C ARG A 112 -1.01 -12.25 0.81
N SER A 113 -1.86 -12.39 -0.21
CA SER A 113 -1.50 -12.01 -1.57
C SER A 113 -1.20 -10.51 -1.66
N GLU A 114 -0.30 -10.16 -2.54
CA GLU A 114 0.07 -8.75 -2.77
C GLU A 114 -0.82 -8.15 -3.87
N HIS A 115 -1.67 -7.19 -3.50
CA HIS A 115 -2.69 -6.60 -4.37
C HIS A 115 -2.13 -5.88 -5.61
N VAL A 116 -0.92 -5.30 -5.50
CA VAL A 116 -0.23 -4.64 -6.63
C VAL A 116 0.24 -5.67 -7.64
N GLU A 117 0.75 -6.84 -7.19
CA GLU A 117 1.11 -7.95 -8.07
C GLU A 117 -0.12 -8.53 -8.77
N VAL A 118 -1.21 -8.79 -8.03
CA VAL A 118 -2.47 -9.25 -8.60
C VAL A 118 -2.94 -8.33 -9.72
N ALA A 119 -2.97 -7.01 -9.46
CA ALA A 119 -3.36 -6.02 -10.44
C ALA A 119 -2.40 -5.96 -11.63
N SER A 120 -1.10 -6.11 -11.41
CA SER A 120 -0.09 -6.07 -12.48
C SER A 120 -0.26 -7.25 -13.45
N PHE A 121 -0.47 -8.47 -12.94
CA PHE A 121 -0.75 -9.64 -13.77
C PHE A 121 -2.10 -9.55 -14.47
N ALA A 122 -3.10 -8.98 -13.80
CA ALA A 122 -4.40 -8.75 -14.42
C ALA A 122 -4.30 -7.76 -15.59
N ALA A 123 -3.60 -6.63 -15.41
CA ALA A 123 -3.37 -5.67 -16.50
C ALA A 123 -2.55 -6.29 -17.63
N LEU A 124 -1.52 -7.08 -17.33
CA LEU A 124 -0.73 -7.77 -18.32
C LEU A 124 -1.59 -8.69 -19.19
N ALA A 125 -2.42 -9.55 -18.59
CA ALA A 125 -3.31 -10.43 -19.33
C ALA A 125 -4.30 -9.65 -20.21
N ALA A 126 -4.97 -8.64 -19.65
CA ALA A 126 -5.95 -7.84 -20.39
C ALA A 126 -5.30 -7.11 -21.59
N THR A 127 -4.13 -6.49 -21.41
CA THR A 127 -3.47 -5.72 -22.47
C THR A 127 -2.83 -6.56 -23.56
N THR A 128 -2.54 -7.84 -23.28
CA THR A 128 -1.99 -8.78 -24.25
C THR A 128 -3.04 -9.70 -24.87
N GLY A 129 -4.33 -9.52 -24.52
CA GLY A 129 -5.43 -10.35 -24.98
C GLY A 129 -5.41 -11.78 -24.41
N GLY A 130 -4.62 -12.01 -23.37
CA GLY A 130 -4.46 -13.30 -22.70
C GLY A 130 -5.57 -13.56 -21.68
N GLU A 131 -5.53 -14.76 -21.11
CA GLU A 131 -6.37 -15.18 -19.98
C GLU A 131 -5.49 -15.53 -18.80
N VAL A 132 -5.89 -15.15 -17.61
CA VAL A 132 -5.21 -15.57 -16.37
C VAL A 132 -6.25 -15.76 -15.26
N THR A 133 -6.04 -16.79 -14.44
CA THR A 133 -6.71 -16.94 -13.16
C THR A 133 -5.65 -16.83 -12.07
N ILE A 134 -5.85 -15.91 -11.15
CA ILE A 134 -4.97 -15.67 -10.00
C ILE A 134 -5.70 -16.24 -8.79
N GLU A 135 -5.06 -17.14 -8.08
CA GLU A 135 -5.62 -17.82 -6.90
C GLU A 135 -5.05 -17.21 -5.61
N ASP A 136 -5.69 -17.55 -4.49
CA ASP A 136 -5.31 -17.09 -3.15
C ASP A 136 -5.34 -15.54 -3.01
N VAL A 137 -6.27 -14.90 -3.70
CA VAL A 137 -6.45 -13.44 -3.67
C VAL A 137 -7.38 -13.05 -2.53
N GLU A 138 -7.10 -11.92 -1.91
CA GLU A 138 -8.02 -11.23 -0.99
C GLU A 138 -8.81 -10.16 -1.78
N PRO A 139 -10.09 -10.40 -2.12
CA PRO A 139 -10.85 -9.48 -2.96
C PRO A 139 -11.01 -8.07 -2.38
N ASP A 140 -11.08 -7.96 -1.05
CA ASP A 140 -11.21 -6.68 -0.36
C ASP A 140 -9.99 -5.78 -0.58
N ASP A 141 -8.82 -6.35 -0.88
CA ASP A 141 -7.61 -5.61 -1.18
C ASP A 141 -7.62 -5.01 -2.61
N LEU A 142 -8.61 -5.36 -3.43
CA LEU A 142 -8.79 -4.84 -4.79
C LEU A 142 -9.86 -3.76 -4.90
N ILE A 143 -10.38 -3.26 -3.77
CA ILE A 143 -11.53 -2.35 -3.70
C ILE A 143 -11.38 -1.09 -4.56
N SER A 144 -10.18 -0.53 -4.67
CA SER A 144 -9.91 0.65 -5.51
C SER A 144 -9.40 0.29 -6.91
N ILE A 145 -8.86 -0.91 -7.07
CA ILE A 145 -8.24 -1.36 -8.31
C ILE A 145 -9.30 -1.77 -9.34
N VAL A 146 -10.26 -2.59 -8.92
CA VAL A 146 -11.32 -3.07 -9.82
C VAL A 146 -12.10 -1.91 -10.46
N PRO A 147 -12.56 -0.89 -9.72
CA PRO A 147 -13.21 0.27 -10.34
C PRO A 147 -12.30 1.07 -11.28
N ALA A 148 -11.02 1.21 -10.94
CA ALA A 148 -10.06 1.92 -11.80
C ALA A 148 -9.79 1.16 -13.10
N PHE A 149 -9.67 -0.16 -13.04
CA PHE A 149 -9.47 -1.00 -14.21
C PHE A 149 -10.70 -1.01 -15.12
N ARG A 150 -11.90 -1.03 -14.54
CA ARG A 150 -13.14 -0.91 -15.31
C ARG A 150 -13.21 0.37 -16.13
N LYS A 151 -12.65 1.50 -15.64
CA LYS A 151 -12.53 2.74 -16.42
C LYS A 151 -11.68 2.60 -17.67
N LEU A 152 -10.75 1.64 -17.70
CA LEU A 152 -9.93 1.29 -18.86
C LEU A 152 -10.58 0.22 -19.75
N GLY A 153 -11.78 -0.26 -19.40
CA GLY A 153 -12.45 -1.35 -20.09
C GLY A 153 -11.88 -2.73 -19.74
N ILE A 154 -11.12 -2.83 -18.63
CA ILE A 154 -10.61 -4.12 -18.15
C ILE A 154 -11.67 -4.75 -17.24
N GLU A 155 -12.21 -5.87 -17.67
CA GLU A 155 -13.16 -6.68 -16.91
C GLU A 155 -12.41 -7.74 -16.10
N LEU A 156 -12.79 -7.85 -14.83
CA LEU A 156 -12.26 -8.82 -13.88
C LEU A 156 -13.41 -9.61 -13.26
N ASP A 157 -13.35 -10.94 -13.36
CA ASP A 157 -14.26 -11.84 -12.64
C ASP A 157 -13.67 -12.08 -11.24
N VAL A 158 -14.20 -11.39 -10.23
CA VAL A 158 -13.72 -11.48 -8.85
C VAL A 158 -14.55 -12.50 -8.09
N GLY A 159 -13.93 -13.61 -7.67
CA GLY A 159 -14.51 -14.66 -6.84
C GLY A 159 -14.21 -14.46 -5.35
N GLU A 160 -14.42 -15.49 -4.55
CA GLU A 160 -14.15 -15.45 -3.10
C GLU A 160 -12.65 -15.37 -2.78
N THR A 161 -11.82 -16.07 -3.54
CA THR A 161 -10.35 -16.09 -3.37
C THR A 161 -9.62 -16.12 -4.71
N THR A 162 -10.29 -15.73 -5.78
CA THR A 162 -9.73 -15.79 -7.13
C THR A 162 -10.08 -14.53 -7.90
N VAL A 163 -9.19 -14.16 -8.83
CA VAL A 163 -9.46 -13.16 -9.86
C VAL A 163 -9.16 -13.79 -11.21
N ARG A 164 -10.16 -13.78 -12.09
CA ARG A 164 -9.98 -14.22 -13.49
C ARG A 164 -10.06 -13.02 -14.41
N VAL A 165 -9.13 -12.97 -15.35
CA VAL A 165 -9.12 -12.04 -16.47
C VAL A 165 -9.54 -12.81 -17.72
N PRO A 166 -10.71 -12.51 -18.31
CA PRO A 166 -11.15 -13.17 -19.55
C PRO A 166 -10.22 -12.86 -20.74
N ALA A 167 -10.04 -13.81 -21.62
CA ALA A 167 -9.28 -13.64 -22.86
C ALA A 167 -9.99 -12.70 -23.85
N GLY A 168 -9.19 -12.05 -24.70
CA GLY A 168 -9.68 -11.35 -25.89
C GLY A 168 -10.52 -10.11 -25.59
N GLN A 169 -10.28 -9.43 -24.49
CA GLN A 169 -10.96 -8.19 -24.14
C GLN A 169 -10.58 -7.08 -25.14
N GLU A 170 -11.57 -6.33 -25.60
CA GLU A 170 -11.35 -5.10 -26.33
C GLU A 170 -11.42 -3.93 -25.35
N LEU A 171 -10.27 -3.32 -25.07
CA LEU A 171 -10.18 -2.27 -24.05
C LEU A 171 -10.73 -0.94 -24.61
N HIS A 172 -11.86 -0.52 -24.06
CA HIS A 172 -12.49 0.77 -24.33
C HIS A 172 -12.62 1.56 -23.02
N VAL A 173 -12.11 2.76 -23.02
CA VAL A 173 -12.30 3.67 -21.88
C VAL A 173 -13.78 3.91 -21.65
N VAL A 174 -14.22 3.75 -20.42
CA VAL A 174 -15.60 3.99 -19.99
C VAL A 174 -15.69 5.38 -19.39
N ASP A 175 -16.45 6.24 -20.05
CA ASP A 175 -16.65 7.62 -19.59
C ASP A 175 -17.34 7.68 -18.22
N ASP A 176 -16.99 8.68 -17.41
CA ASP A 176 -17.68 8.99 -16.17
C ASP A 176 -19.07 9.63 -16.49
N LEU A 177 -19.90 9.84 -15.49
CA LEU A 177 -21.27 10.33 -15.64
C LEU A 177 -21.32 11.64 -16.46
N GLY A 178 -22.20 11.69 -17.46
CA GLY A 178 -22.35 12.84 -18.36
C GLY A 178 -21.25 12.99 -19.39
N ASP A 179 -20.73 11.86 -19.88
CA ASP A 179 -19.68 11.76 -20.91
C ASP A 179 -18.39 12.50 -20.51
N GLN A 180 -18.12 12.54 -19.23
CA GLN A 180 -16.89 13.15 -18.71
C GLN A 180 -15.70 12.19 -18.83
N ILE A 181 -14.53 12.75 -19.13
CA ILE A 181 -13.29 11.99 -19.18
C ILE A 181 -13.03 11.38 -17.81
N PRO A 182 -12.92 10.03 -17.71
CA PRO A 182 -12.69 9.36 -16.45
C PRO A 182 -11.29 9.67 -15.91
N LYS A 183 -11.18 9.69 -14.58
CA LYS A 183 -9.93 9.94 -13.88
C LYS A 183 -9.51 8.71 -13.06
N ILE A 184 -8.24 8.32 -13.18
CA ILE A 184 -7.55 7.42 -12.26
C ILE A 184 -6.55 8.27 -11.48
N GLU A 185 -6.71 8.32 -10.18
CA GLU A 185 -5.92 9.18 -9.29
C GLU A 185 -5.32 8.37 -8.16
N SER A 186 -4.00 8.43 -8.00
CA SER A 186 -3.31 7.79 -6.88
C SER A 186 -3.61 8.50 -5.56
N GLY A 187 -3.53 7.76 -4.47
CA GLY A 187 -3.74 8.33 -3.13
C GLY A 187 -3.43 7.35 -2.02
N ILE A 188 -3.56 7.85 -0.78
CA ILE A 188 -3.45 7.05 0.43
C ILE A 188 -4.58 6.02 0.45
N TRP A 189 -4.28 4.78 0.84
CA TRP A 189 -5.24 3.69 0.93
C TRP A 189 -6.53 4.12 1.70
N PRO A 190 -7.74 3.75 1.21
CA PRO A 190 -8.04 2.83 0.12
C PRO A 190 -8.16 3.48 -1.27
N ALA A 191 -7.53 4.63 -1.52
CA ALA A 191 -7.44 5.16 -2.87
C ALA A 191 -6.57 4.26 -3.78
N PHE A 192 -6.56 4.57 -5.08
CA PHE A 192 -5.79 3.78 -6.06
C PHE A 192 -4.30 3.81 -5.73
N PRO A 193 -3.63 2.65 -5.63
CA PRO A 193 -2.23 2.57 -5.24
C PRO A 193 -1.30 3.31 -6.20
N ALA A 194 -0.42 4.16 -5.67
CA ALA A 194 0.55 4.90 -6.46
C ALA A 194 1.49 3.98 -7.26
N ASP A 195 1.80 2.79 -6.73
CA ASP A 195 2.65 1.80 -7.40
C ASP A 195 2.01 1.21 -8.66
N LEU A 196 0.68 1.27 -8.76
CA LEU A 196 -0.06 0.87 -9.97
C LEU A 196 -0.23 1.99 -11.00
N THR A 197 0.21 3.21 -10.71
CA THR A 197 0.05 4.33 -11.66
C THR A 197 0.73 4.04 -13.01
N SER A 198 1.93 3.48 -12.99
CA SER A 198 2.65 3.11 -14.21
C SER A 198 1.96 1.98 -14.98
N ILE A 199 1.41 1.01 -14.27
CA ILE A 199 0.63 -0.10 -14.87
C ILE A 199 -0.64 0.44 -15.52
N ALA A 200 -1.37 1.34 -14.83
CA ALA A 200 -2.57 1.97 -15.38
C ALA A 200 -2.26 2.80 -16.64
N VAL A 201 -1.14 3.53 -16.66
CA VAL A 201 -0.70 4.29 -17.85
C VAL A 201 -0.41 3.34 -19.01
N VAL A 202 0.35 2.26 -18.78
CA VAL A 202 0.64 1.28 -19.83
C VAL A 202 -0.65 0.62 -20.34
N ALA A 203 -1.55 0.23 -19.45
CA ALA A 203 -2.86 -0.32 -19.84
C ALA A 203 -3.69 0.70 -20.65
N ALA A 204 -3.68 1.96 -20.26
CA ALA A 204 -4.36 3.04 -20.99
C ALA A 204 -3.83 3.21 -22.43
N THR A 205 -2.54 2.95 -22.68
CA THR A 205 -2.01 3.02 -24.06
C THR A 205 -2.59 1.94 -24.98
N GLN A 206 -3.17 0.88 -24.43
CA GLN A 206 -3.81 -0.21 -25.18
C GLN A 206 -5.34 -0.06 -25.25
N ALA A 207 -5.91 0.90 -24.54
CA ALA A 207 -7.34 1.18 -24.53
C ALA A 207 -7.71 2.27 -25.57
N ARG A 208 -8.89 2.13 -26.18
CA ARG A 208 -9.45 3.18 -27.05
C ARG A 208 -10.23 4.17 -26.22
N GLY A 209 -9.94 5.45 -26.36
CA GLY A 209 -10.61 6.55 -25.65
C GLY A 209 -9.63 7.48 -24.98
N THR A 210 -10.11 8.26 -24.05
CA THR A 210 -9.31 9.24 -23.29
C THR A 210 -9.51 9.02 -21.80
N VAL A 211 -8.43 8.93 -21.04
CA VAL A 211 -8.44 8.82 -19.58
C VAL A 211 -7.41 9.78 -19.00
N LEU A 212 -7.74 10.43 -17.89
CA LEU A 212 -6.82 11.25 -17.13
C LEU A 212 -6.17 10.39 -16.02
N VAL A 213 -4.85 10.19 -16.09
CA VAL A 213 -4.10 9.58 -15.00
C VAL A 213 -3.39 10.68 -14.20
N PHE A 214 -3.70 10.77 -12.92
CA PHE A 214 -3.18 11.80 -12.04
C PHE A 214 -2.41 11.20 -10.88
N GLU A 215 -1.09 11.47 -10.85
CA GLU A 215 -0.18 11.05 -9.78
C GLU A 215 0.12 12.23 -8.86
N LYS A 216 -0.26 12.13 -7.59
CA LYS A 216 -0.06 13.19 -6.60
C LYS A 216 0.79 12.79 -5.40
N MET A 217 1.16 11.49 -5.31
CA MET A 217 1.88 10.96 -4.15
C MET A 217 3.38 11.10 -4.27
N PHE A 218 3.91 10.93 -5.49
CA PHE A 218 5.35 10.88 -5.71
C PHE A 218 5.77 11.73 -6.91
N GLU A 219 6.75 12.58 -6.67
CA GLU A 219 7.35 13.38 -7.73
C GLU A 219 8.00 12.50 -8.81
N SER A 220 7.95 12.98 -10.05
CA SER A 220 8.64 12.36 -11.19
C SER A 220 8.18 10.95 -11.58
N ARG A 221 7.14 10.39 -10.94
CA ARG A 221 6.67 9.02 -11.22
C ARG A 221 6.17 8.85 -12.66
N LEU A 222 5.69 9.92 -13.30
CA LEU A 222 5.20 9.90 -14.68
C LEU A 222 6.26 10.27 -15.73
N PHE A 223 7.51 10.51 -15.39
CA PHE A 223 8.56 10.89 -16.36
C PHE A 223 8.85 9.82 -17.43
N PHE A 224 8.49 8.57 -17.17
CA PHE A 224 8.64 7.50 -18.15
C PHE A 224 7.66 7.64 -19.33
N VAL A 225 6.58 8.41 -19.19
CA VAL A 225 5.54 8.58 -20.22
C VAL A 225 6.15 9.13 -21.51
N ASP A 226 7.15 10.01 -21.43
CA ASP A 226 7.89 10.52 -22.60
C ASP A 226 8.56 9.43 -23.43
N LYS A 227 8.69 8.21 -22.89
CA LYS A 227 9.27 7.05 -23.58
C LYS A 227 8.22 6.17 -24.25
N LEU A 228 6.94 6.44 -24.00
CA LEU A 228 5.82 5.69 -24.57
C LEU A 228 5.26 6.36 -25.86
N VAL A 229 5.74 7.55 -26.18
CA VAL A 229 5.31 8.38 -27.34
C VAL A 229 6.14 8.04 -28.58
#